data_f431245e5eebed448272ea6d741ba39f
#
_entry.id   f431245e5eebed448272ea6d741ba39f
#
_cell.length_a   1.000
_cell.length_b   1.000
_cell.length_c   1.000
_cell.angle_alpha   90.00
_cell.angle_beta   90.00
_cell.angle_gamma   90.00
#
_symmetry.space_group_name_H-M   'P 1'
#
loop_
_entity.id
_entity.type
_entity.pdbx_description
1 polymer ?
#
loop_
_entity_poly.entity_id
_entity_poly.type
_entity_poly.pdbx_seq_one_letter_code
_entity_poly.pdbx_strand_id
1 'polypeptide(L)'
;SRSPEDILLEREEMTTRLHLIAALPVALAHATPTQARRVHAYYIAGIKQPEIARREGIHSSKVSVAIHRGLRNMRRCYDDLFQTE
;
A
#
# COMPACT_ATOMS: atom_id res chain seq x y z
N SER A 1 21.00 11.38 -12.65
CA SER A 1 20.95 9.97 -13.01
C SER A 1 20.60 9.13 -11.79
N ARG A 2 19.86 8.08 -12.01
CA ARG A 2 19.40 7.21 -10.95
C ARG A 2 20.33 6.03 -10.77
N SER A 3 20.49 5.60 -9.52
CA SER A 3 21.24 4.40 -9.25
C SER A 3 20.41 3.17 -9.60
N PRO A 4 21.04 2.01 -9.81
CA PRO A 4 20.30 0.77 -10.03
C PRO A 4 19.37 0.43 -8.88
N GLU A 5 19.74 0.83 -7.65
CA GLU A 5 18.90 0.58 -6.49
C GLU A 5 17.62 1.40 -6.56
N ASP A 6 17.71 2.66 -6.98
CA ASP A 6 16.54 3.51 -7.12
C ASP A 6 15.58 2.96 -8.17
N ILE A 7 16.12 2.47 -9.28
CA ILE A 7 15.30 1.88 -10.33
C ILE A 7 14.59 0.63 -9.83
N LEU A 8 15.29 -0.19 -9.06
CA LEU A 8 14.72 -1.41 -8.52
C LEU A 8 13.58 -1.10 -7.55
N LEU A 9 13.79 -0.12 -6.67
CA LEU A 9 12.76 0.28 -5.72
C LEU A 9 11.51 0.81 -6.44
N GLU A 10 11.70 1.59 -7.50
CA GLU A 10 10.59 2.09 -8.28
C GLU A 10 9.81 0.96 -8.94
N ARG A 11 10.51 -0.06 -9.43
CA ARG A 11 9.84 -1.22 -10.02
C ARG A 11 9.04 -1.98 -8.98
N GLU A 12 9.59 -2.14 -7.79
CA GLU A 12 8.88 -2.82 -6.72
C GLU A 12 7.62 -2.06 -6.32
N GLU A 13 7.70 -0.74 -6.21
CA GLU A 13 6.52 0.07 -5.89
C GLU A 13 5.47 -0.02 -6.98
N MET A 14 5.89 0.03 -8.24
CA MET A 14 4.96 -0.08 -9.35
C MET A 14 4.28 -1.44 -9.36
N THR A 15 5.04 -2.50 -9.12
CA THR A 15 4.49 -3.84 -9.07
C THR A 15 3.46 -3.96 -7.96
N THR A 16 3.78 -3.44 -6.76
CA THR A 16 2.85 -3.44 -5.64
C THR A 16 1.58 -2.71 -6.00
N ARG A 17 1.72 -1.54 -6.62
CA ARG A 17 0.55 -0.74 -7.01
C ARG A 17 -0.35 -1.49 -7.98
N LEU A 18 0.24 -2.13 -9.00
CA LEU A 18 -0.53 -2.87 -9.99
C LEU A 18 -1.24 -4.07 -9.36
N HIS A 19 -0.56 -4.75 -8.44
CA HIS A 19 -1.16 -5.88 -7.74
C HIS A 19 -2.33 -5.43 -6.87
N LEU A 20 -2.17 -4.30 -6.18
CA LEU A 20 -3.24 -3.77 -5.35
C LEU A 20 -4.45 -3.38 -6.18
N ILE A 21 -4.22 -2.77 -7.34
CA ILE A 21 -5.31 -2.40 -8.23
C ILE A 21 -6.06 -3.65 -8.70
N ALA A 22 -5.33 -4.67 -9.11
CA ALA A 22 -5.94 -5.88 -9.63
C ALA A 22 -6.73 -6.65 -8.57
N ALA A 23 -6.21 -6.68 -7.34
CA ALA A 23 -6.82 -7.45 -6.25
C ALA A 23 -7.61 -6.59 -5.29
N LEU A 24 -7.81 -5.31 -5.60
CA LEU A 24 -8.35 -4.35 -4.65
C LEU A 24 -9.67 -4.76 -4.01
N PRO A 25 -10.69 -5.19 -4.77
CA PRO A 25 -11.97 -5.51 -4.15
C PRO A 25 -11.89 -6.61 -3.09
N VAL A 26 -11.02 -7.59 -3.31
CA VAL A 26 -10.86 -8.70 -2.36
C VAL A 26 -9.89 -8.30 -1.26
N ALA A 27 -8.78 -7.66 -1.63
CA ALA A 27 -7.73 -7.31 -0.69
C ALA A 27 -8.20 -6.32 0.37
N LEU A 28 -9.04 -5.36 0.00
CA LEU A 28 -9.55 -4.37 0.95
C LEU A 28 -10.34 -5.01 2.10
N ALA A 29 -10.95 -6.15 1.85
CA ALA A 29 -11.71 -6.84 2.89
C ALA A 29 -10.82 -7.45 3.96
N HIS A 30 -9.52 -7.58 3.71
CA HIS A 30 -8.57 -8.17 4.65
C HIS A 30 -7.83 -7.14 5.50
N ALA A 31 -8.08 -5.86 5.27
CA ALA A 31 -7.51 -4.79 6.06
C ALA A 31 -8.62 -4.11 6.85
N THR A 32 -8.24 -3.45 7.95
CA THR A 32 -9.24 -2.64 8.65
C THR A 32 -9.64 -1.46 7.77
N PRO A 33 -10.83 -0.87 7.99
CA PRO A 33 -11.25 0.29 7.18
C PRO A 33 -10.21 1.42 7.18
N THR A 34 -9.59 1.68 8.32
CA THR A 34 -8.57 2.73 8.42
C THR A 34 -7.34 2.35 7.61
N GLN A 35 -6.87 1.12 7.71
CA GLN A 35 -5.72 0.65 6.94
C GLN A 35 -6.02 0.71 5.45
N ALA A 36 -7.18 0.24 5.04
CA ALA A 36 -7.58 0.23 3.63
C ALA A 36 -7.62 1.65 3.07
N ARG A 37 -8.18 2.59 3.83
CA ARG A 37 -8.28 3.98 3.39
C ARG A 37 -6.89 4.58 3.19
N ARG A 38 -5.96 4.33 4.10
CA ARG A 38 -4.62 4.90 4.03
C ARG A 38 -3.80 4.25 2.92
N VAL A 39 -3.92 2.94 2.74
CA VAL A 39 -3.26 2.24 1.63
C VAL A 39 -3.78 2.80 0.30
N HIS A 40 -5.09 2.94 0.18
CA HIS A 40 -5.69 3.49 -1.03
C HIS A 40 -5.20 4.92 -1.29
N ALA A 41 -5.19 5.76 -0.26
CA ALA A 41 -4.76 7.14 -0.40
C ALA A 41 -3.32 7.22 -0.91
N TYR A 42 -2.44 6.38 -0.40
CA TYR A 42 -1.04 6.42 -0.77
C TYR A 42 -0.78 5.78 -2.14
N TYR A 43 -1.26 4.57 -2.36
CA TYR A 43 -0.92 3.83 -3.58
C TYR A 43 -1.82 4.14 -4.77
N ILE A 44 -3.08 4.40 -4.54
CA ILE A 44 -4.03 4.64 -5.62
C ILE A 44 -4.20 6.12 -5.91
N ALA A 45 -4.46 6.91 -4.87
CA ALA A 45 -4.67 8.35 -5.04
C ALA A 45 -3.37 9.13 -5.16
N GLY A 46 -2.23 8.53 -4.81
CA GLY A 46 -0.94 9.18 -4.95
C GLY A 46 -0.65 10.25 -3.91
N ILE A 47 -1.31 10.20 -2.78
CA ILE A 47 -1.13 11.20 -1.72
C ILE A 47 0.06 10.80 -0.85
N LYS A 48 0.98 11.71 -0.62
CA LYS A 48 2.15 11.44 0.20
C LYS A 48 1.77 11.28 1.66
N GLN A 49 2.52 10.45 2.38
CA GLN A 49 2.21 10.15 3.77
C GLN A 49 2.10 11.38 4.68
N PRO A 50 3.00 12.37 4.60
CA PRO A 50 2.84 13.58 5.42
C PRO A 50 1.52 14.30 5.16
N GLU A 51 1.05 14.29 3.93
CA GLU A 51 -0.21 14.95 3.59
C GLU A 51 -1.39 14.15 4.12
N ILE A 52 -1.32 12.83 4.07
CA ILE A 52 -2.36 11.98 4.66
C ILE A 52 -2.44 12.27 6.17
N ALA A 53 -1.28 12.33 6.82
CA ALA A 53 -1.22 12.61 8.24
C ALA A 53 -1.82 13.97 8.57
N ARG A 54 -1.49 14.97 7.77
CA ARG A 54 -2.01 16.32 7.97
C ARG A 54 -3.53 16.36 7.85
N ARG A 55 -4.07 15.68 6.85
CA ARG A 55 -5.52 15.65 6.63
C ARG A 55 -6.26 14.94 7.76
N GLU A 56 -5.63 13.94 8.37
CA GLU A 56 -6.25 13.19 9.44
C GLU A 56 -5.89 13.74 10.83
N GLY A 57 -5.01 14.74 10.90
CA GLY A 57 -4.61 15.32 12.17
C GLY A 57 -3.81 14.37 13.04
N ILE A 58 -3.00 13.52 12.44
CA ILE A 58 -2.17 12.53 13.15
C ILE A 58 -0.72 12.66 12.73
N HIS A 59 0.17 12.00 13.47
CA HIS A 59 1.57 11.96 13.12
C HIS A 59 1.79 11.05 11.92
N SER A 60 2.76 11.41 11.05
CA SER A 60 3.02 10.62 9.85
C SER A 60 3.46 9.20 10.15
N SER A 61 4.07 8.96 11.32
CA SER A 61 4.46 7.60 11.71
C SER A 61 3.25 6.68 11.84
N LYS A 62 2.11 7.22 12.26
CA LYS A 62 0.87 6.42 12.35
C LYS A 62 0.36 6.04 10.98
N VAL A 63 0.51 6.94 10.00
CA VAL A 63 0.14 6.64 8.62
C VAL A 63 1.03 5.52 8.08
N SER A 64 2.35 5.62 8.31
CA SER A 64 3.30 4.63 7.86
C SER A 64 3.00 3.25 8.45
N VAL A 65 2.74 3.19 9.75
CA VAL A 65 2.41 1.94 10.43
C VAL A 65 1.13 1.34 9.86
N ALA A 66 0.11 2.17 9.66
CA ALA A 66 -1.16 1.68 9.12
C ALA A 66 -0.99 1.14 7.71
N ILE A 67 -0.19 1.80 6.88
CA ILE A 67 0.08 1.34 5.54
C ILE A 67 0.81 -0.01 5.56
N HIS A 68 1.83 -0.13 6.40
CA HIS A 68 2.57 -1.39 6.51
C HIS A 68 1.68 -2.54 6.99
N ARG A 69 0.86 -2.29 8.01
CA ARG A 69 -0.04 -3.31 8.51
C ARG A 69 -1.11 -3.68 7.49
N GLY A 70 -1.64 -2.66 6.81
CA GLY A 70 -2.62 -2.88 5.77
C GLY A 70 -2.05 -3.73 4.64
N LEU A 71 -0.86 -3.39 4.18
CA LEU A 71 -0.20 -4.17 3.13
C LEU A 71 0.06 -5.61 3.57
N ARG A 72 0.45 -5.81 4.83
CA ARG A 72 0.67 -7.16 5.34
C ARG A 72 -0.62 -7.98 5.29
N ASN A 73 -1.71 -7.38 5.74
CA ASN A 73 -3.00 -8.07 5.74
C ASN A 73 -3.47 -8.35 4.31
N MET A 74 -3.29 -7.39 3.42
CA MET A 74 -3.69 -7.53 2.04
C MET A 74 -2.80 -8.53 1.30
N ARG A 75 -1.52 -8.60 1.66
CA ARG A 75 -0.60 -9.53 1.04
C ARG A 75 -0.97 -10.97 1.32
N ARG A 76 -1.49 -11.26 2.50
CA ARG A 76 -1.96 -12.61 2.80
C ARG A 76 -3.03 -13.04 1.82
N CYS A 77 -3.99 -12.14 1.58
CA CYS A 77 -5.03 -12.41 0.60
C CYS A 77 -4.43 -12.56 -0.81
N TYR A 78 -3.50 -11.67 -1.12
CA TYR A 78 -2.83 -11.69 -2.41
C TYR A 78 -2.09 -13.00 -2.65
N ASP A 79 -1.35 -13.46 -1.64
CA ASP A 79 -0.62 -14.71 -1.76
C ASP A 79 -1.56 -15.89 -1.99
N ASP A 80 -2.69 -15.90 -1.29
CA ASP A 80 -3.69 -16.95 -1.46
C ASP A 80 -4.28 -16.96 -2.85
N LEU A 81 -4.49 -15.77 -3.43
CA LEU A 81 -5.10 -15.65 -4.74
C LEU A 81 -4.12 -15.89 -5.90
N PHE A 82 -2.88 -15.48 -5.72
CA PHE A 82 -1.91 -15.44 -6.81
C PHE A 82 -0.75 -16.41 -6.66
N GLN A 83 -0.72 -17.15 -5.58
CA GLN A 83 0.31 -18.15 -5.40
C GLN A 83 -0.07 -19.37 -6.20
N THR A 84 0.57 -19.50 -7.35
CA THR A 84 0.32 -20.61 -8.23
C THR A 84 1.39 -21.65 -8.02
N GLU A 85 1.01 -22.76 -7.54
CA GLU A 85 1.96 -23.83 -7.35
C GLU A 85 1.31 -25.12 -7.63
#